data_7abf2be717a6521b9ec4c98afb7ded13
#
_entry.id   7abf2be717a6521b9ec4c98afb7ded13
#
_cell.length_a   1.000
_cell.length_b   1.000
_cell.length_c   1.000
_cell.angle_alpha   90.00
_cell.angle_beta   90.00
_cell.angle_gamma   90.00
#
_symmetry.space_group_name_H-M   'P 1'
#
loop_
_entity.id
_entity.type
_entity.pdbx_description
1 polymer ?
#
loop_
_entity_poly.entity_id
_entity_poly.type
_entity_poly.pdbx_seq_one_letter_code
_entity_poly.pdbx_strand_id
1 'polypeptide(L)'
;MESLTHMTFVKKIADYVSTIPHDFTRNLLCVELPGEYNRCPQIIGGSIPDVFYNDSNYIILGEAKTDNDIDQEHTQRQLNDYINEARTYDADRNIVLGTSIMGFSRMKNIIVTKKMKEQLDDIKFHVIDCYNKVQIL
;
A
#
# COMPACT_ATOMS: atom_id res chain seq x y z
N MET A 1 -9.84 8.28 15.38
CA MET A 1 -9.87 6.82 15.63
C MET A 1 -10.24 6.09 14.35
N GLU A 2 -9.48 5.09 14.02
CA GLU A 2 -9.76 4.30 12.81
C GLU A 2 -10.91 3.32 13.07
N SER A 3 -11.72 3.06 12.04
CA SER A 3 -12.81 2.10 12.13
C SER A 3 -12.27 0.67 12.17
N LEU A 4 -13.07 -0.26 12.69
CA LEU A 4 -12.74 -1.69 12.68
C LEU A 4 -12.54 -2.19 11.24
N THR A 5 -13.34 -1.68 10.28
CA THR A 5 -13.22 -2.04 8.88
C THR A 5 -11.85 -1.63 8.33
N HIS A 6 -11.41 -0.41 8.62
CA HIS A 6 -10.10 0.06 8.20
C HIS A 6 -8.99 -0.81 8.80
N MET A 7 -9.06 -1.09 10.10
CA MET A 7 -8.06 -1.92 10.77
C MET A 7 -8.01 -3.33 10.19
N THR A 8 -9.16 -3.91 9.82
CA THR A 8 -9.21 -5.21 9.18
C THR A 8 -8.49 -5.19 7.84
N PHE A 9 -8.68 -4.15 7.04
CA PHE A 9 -7.99 -4.01 5.76
C PHE A 9 -6.48 -3.83 5.96
N VAL A 10 -6.07 -3.03 6.95
CA VAL A 10 -4.64 -2.86 7.27
C VAL A 10 -4.00 -4.21 7.63
N LYS A 11 -4.68 -5.02 8.44
CA LYS A 11 -4.19 -6.34 8.81
C LYS A 11 -4.04 -7.25 7.59
N LYS A 12 -5.00 -7.22 6.67
CA LYS A 12 -4.94 -7.98 5.41
C LYS A 12 -3.74 -7.55 4.56
N ILE A 13 -3.51 -6.26 4.47
CA ILE A 13 -2.36 -5.72 3.74
C ILE A 13 -1.05 -6.19 4.37
N ALA A 14 -0.94 -6.11 5.71
CA ALA A 14 0.26 -6.54 6.41
C ALA A 14 0.55 -8.03 6.15
N ASP A 15 -0.47 -8.88 6.21
CA ASP A 15 -0.33 -10.31 5.94
C ASP A 15 0.11 -10.56 4.48
N TYR A 16 -0.46 -9.84 3.54
CA TYR A 16 -0.09 -9.97 2.13
C TYR A 16 1.35 -9.48 1.89
N VAL A 17 1.71 -8.33 2.46
CA VAL A 17 3.06 -7.76 2.32
C VAL A 17 4.14 -8.75 2.78
N SER A 18 3.87 -9.49 3.84
CA SER A 18 4.82 -10.48 4.36
C SER A 18 5.12 -11.62 3.38
N THR A 19 4.30 -11.78 2.34
CA THR A 19 4.49 -12.83 1.32
C THR A 19 5.30 -12.36 0.11
N ILE A 20 5.56 -11.05 -0.01
CA ILE A 20 6.23 -10.49 -1.21
C ILE A 20 7.74 -10.71 -1.18
N PRO A 21 8.48 -10.38 -0.09
CA PRO A 21 9.92 -10.59 -0.06
C PRO A 21 10.30 -12.07 -0.03
N HIS A 22 11.40 -12.41 -0.73
CA HIS A 22 11.94 -13.77 -0.68
C HIS A 22 12.39 -14.14 0.74
N ASP A 23 13.06 -13.21 1.43
CA ASP A 23 13.54 -13.41 2.79
C ASP A 23 12.89 -12.36 3.70
N PHE A 24 11.63 -12.55 4.04
CA PHE A 24 10.89 -11.61 4.87
C PHE A 24 11.49 -11.51 6.26
N THR A 25 11.81 -10.28 6.68
CA THR A 25 12.35 -9.97 8.00
C THR A 25 11.28 -9.25 8.84
N ARG A 26 10.69 -9.98 9.79
CA ARG A 26 9.56 -9.50 10.60
C ARG A 26 9.83 -8.15 11.29
N ASN A 27 11.05 -7.95 11.79
CA ASN A 27 11.40 -6.73 12.52
C ASN A 27 11.42 -5.47 11.65
N LEU A 28 11.45 -5.62 10.33
CA LEU A 28 11.43 -4.50 9.39
C LEU A 28 10.03 -4.11 8.96
N LEU A 29 9.02 -4.88 9.34
CA LEU A 29 7.63 -4.59 9.03
C LEU A 29 7.07 -3.58 10.03
N CYS A 30 6.57 -2.46 9.50
CA CYS A 30 5.90 -1.41 10.26
C CYS A 30 4.42 -1.41 9.88
N VAL A 31 3.54 -1.39 10.88
CA VAL A 31 2.09 -1.43 10.66
C VAL A 31 1.41 -0.45 11.60
N GLU A 32 0.51 0.38 11.08
CA GLU A 32 -0.24 1.35 11.88
C GLU A 32 -1.45 0.69 12.54
N LEU A 33 -1.16 -0.29 13.41
CA LEU A 33 -2.14 -0.98 14.25
C LEU A 33 -1.65 -0.98 15.68
N PRO A 34 -2.56 -0.98 16.68
CA PRO A 34 -2.17 -1.16 18.07
C PRO A 34 -1.54 -2.53 18.28
N GLY A 35 -0.60 -2.61 19.21
CA GLY A 35 0.01 -3.87 19.61
C GLY A 35 1.49 -3.97 19.33
N GLU A 36 1.92 -5.10 18.80
CA GLU A 36 3.33 -5.49 18.70
C GLU A 36 4.08 -4.95 17.48
N TYR A 37 3.42 -4.19 16.62
CA TYR A 37 4.05 -3.68 15.40
C TYR A 37 4.81 -2.38 15.67
N ASN A 38 5.88 -2.17 14.90
CA ASN A 38 6.54 -0.87 14.83
C ASN A 38 5.63 0.11 14.09
N ARG A 39 5.70 1.39 14.49
CA ARG A 39 4.97 2.47 13.80
C ARG A 39 5.61 2.76 12.45
N CYS A 40 4.78 3.10 11.47
CA CYS A 40 5.27 3.48 10.16
C CYS A 40 5.92 4.86 10.16
N PRO A 41 6.95 5.08 9.33
CA PRO A 41 7.58 6.40 9.23
C PRO A 41 6.71 7.37 8.44
N GLN A 42 6.91 8.66 8.70
CA GLN A 42 6.41 9.70 7.82
C GLN A 42 7.32 9.77 6.59
N ILE A 43 6.75 9.69 5.41
CA ILE A 43 7.49 9.64 4.16
C ILE A 43 7.54 11.02 3.48
N ILE A 44 8.22 11.12 2.35
CA ILE A 44 8.29 12.33 1.53
C ILE A 44 6.86 12.78 1.19
N GLY A 45 6.57 14.06 1.34
CA GLY A 45 5.24 14.61 1.11
C GLY A 45 4.36 14.65 2.36
N GLY A 46 4.76 13.97 3.44
CA GLY A 46 4.10 14.04 4.74
C GLY A 46 3.13 12.91 5.05
N SER A 47 2.83 12.03 4.10
CA SER A 47 1.95 10.89 4.35
C SER A 47 2.61 9.87 5.27
N ILE A 48 1.79 9.14 6.03
CA ILE A 48 2.23 7.98 6.82
C ILE A 48 1.48 6.77 6.27
N PRO A 49 2.18 5.80 5.64
CA PRO A 49 1.50 4.61 5.12
C PRO A 49 0.94 3.76 6.25
N ASP A 50 -0.07 2.96 5.95
CA ASP A 50 -0.62 2.01 6.92
C ASP A 50 0.32 0.83 7.13
N VAL A 51 1.09 0.46 6.10
CA VAL A 51 2.09 -0.61 6.17
C VAL A 51 3.36 -0.14 5.44
N PHE A 52 4.51 -0.40 6.02
CA PHE A 52 5.80 -0.03 5.45
C PHE A 52 6.81 -1.16 5.68
N TYR A 53 7.52 -1.55 4.61
CA TYR A 53 8.57 -2.56 4.71
C TYR A 53 9.72 -2.20 3.79
N ASN A 54 10.94 -2.28 4.31
CA ASN A 54 12.16 -2.03 3.53
C ASN A 54 13.27 -2.92 4.06
N ASP A 55 13.79 -3.81 3.19
CA ASP A 55 14.88 -4.73 3.56
C ASP A 55 16.09 -4.63 2.62
N SER A 56 16.26 -3.51 1.94
CA SER A 56 17.27 -3.24 0.91
C SER A 56 17.01 -3.92 -0.44
N ASN A 57 16.30 -5.05 -0.48
CA ASN A 57 15.91 -5.71 -1.75
C ASN A 57 14.49 -5.33 -2.17
N TYR A 58 13.66 -4.98 -1.21
CA TYR A 58 12.26 -4.63 -1.43
C TYR A 58 11.90 -3.37 -0.67
N ILE A 59 11.17 -2.47 -1.34
CA ILE A 59 10.45 -1.39 -0.68
C ILE A 59 8.95 -1.60 -0.94
N ILE A 60 8.18 -1.65 0.12
CA ILE A 60 6.74 -1.92 0.04
C ILE A 60 6.00 -0.91 0.91
N LEU A 61 5.06 -0.19 0.29
CA LEU A 61 4.17 0.74 0.98
C LEU A 61 2.74 0.28 0.79
N GLY A 62 1.99 0.19 1.86
CA GLY A 62 0.60 -0.27 1.83
C GLY A 62 -0.36 0.74 2.41
N GLU A 63 -1.54 0.81 1.82
CA GLU A 63 -2.59 1.72 2.25
C GLU A 63 -3.95 1.05 2.11
N ALA A 64 -4.76 1.14 3.17
CA ALA A 64 -6.14 0.66 3.16
C ALA A 64 -7.09 1.81 2.83
N LYS A 65 -8.01 1.60 1.92
CA LYS A 65 -9.01 2.59 1.52
C LYS A 65 -10.41 2.01 1.62
N THR A 66 -11.27 2.72 2.33
CA THR A 66 -12.71 2.42 2.31
C THR A 66 -13.32 2.98 1.02
N ASP A 67 -14.53 2.54 0.68
CA ASP A 67 -15.19 2.94 -0.55
C ASP A 67 -15.32 4.46 -0.70
N ASN A 68 -15.56 5.15 0.41
CA ASN A 68 -15.74 6.60 0.41
C ASN A 68 -14.44 7.36 0.13
N ASP A 69 -13.28 6.74 0.32
CA ASP A 69 -11.99 7.41 0.23
C ASP A 69 -11.28 7.18 -1.11
N ILE A 70 -11.72 6.20 -1.90
CA ILE A 70 -10.98 5.76 -3.08
C ILE A 70 -10.78 6.89 -4.10
N ASP A 71 -11.82 7.69 -4.36
CA ASP A 71 -11.78 8.73 -5.40
C ASP A 71 -11.40 10.11 -4.86
N GLN A 72 -11.04 10.22 -3.60
CA GLN A 72 -10.74 11.50 -2.98
C GLN A 72 -9.41 12.06 -3.46
N GLU A 73 -9.34 13.40 -3.53
CA GLU A 73 -8.10 14.09 -3.83
C GLU A 73 -6.97 13.68 -2.88
N HIS A 74 -7.31 13.45 -1.62
CA HIS A 74 -6.37 12.98 -0.61
C HIS A 74 -5.72 11.64 -1.01
N THR A 75 -6.50 10.71 -1.58
CA THR A 75 -5.98 9.43 -2.07
C THR A 75 -4.98 9.64 -3.21
N GLN A 76 -5.26 10.56 -4.13
CA GLN A 76 -4.33 10.87 -5.21
C GLN A 76 -3.01 11.43 -4.68
N ARG A 77 -3.07 12.31 -3.67
CA ARG A 77 -1.87 12.87 -3.04
C ARG A 77 -1.06 11.79 -2.34
N GLN A 78 -1.73 10.90 -1.61
CA GLN A 78 -1.05 9.78 -0.96
C GLN A 78 -0.35 8.87 -1.97
N LEU A 79 -1.02 8.54 -3.08
CA LEU A 79 -0.42 7.73 -4.14
C LEU A 79 0.85 8.39 -4.68
N ASN A 80 0.80 9.69 -4.93
CA ASN A 80 1.97 10.43 -5.39
C ASN A 80 3.10 10.39 -4.37
N ASP A 81 2.79 10.54 -3.09
CA ASP A 81 3.78 10.47 -2.01
C ASP A 81 4.44 9.08 -1.98
N TYR A 82 3.64 8.02 -2.11
CA TYR A 82 4.16 6.65 -2.08
C TYR A 82 5.03 6.34 -3.30
N ILE A 83 4.64 6.81 -4.47
CA ILE A 83 5.43 6.66 -5.69
C ILE A 83 6.78 7.38 -5.54
N ASN A 84 6.76 8.61 -5.06
CA ASN A 84 7.97 9.40 -4.87
C ASN A 84 8.90 8.74 -3.83
N GLU A 85 8.33 8.26 -2.73
CA GLU A 85 9.11 7.57 -1.71
C GLU A 85 9.74 6.28 -2.26
N ALA A 86 8.95 5.45 -2.93
CA ALA A 86 9.43 4.19 -3.50
C ALA A 86 10.60 4.41 -4.45
N ARG A 87 10.56 5.48 -5.23
CA ARG A 87 11.61 5.80 -6.21
C ARG A 87 12.91 6.27 -5.59
N THR A 88 12.94 6.58 -4.29
CA THR A 88 14.20 6.90 -3.61
C THR A 88 15.02 5.66 -3.26
N TYR A 89 14.43 4.46 -3.41
CA TYR A 89 15.09 3.19 -3.09
C TYR A 89 15.51 2.47 -4.36
N ASP A 90 16.73 1.97 -4.39
CA ASP A 90 17.19 1.07 -5.45
C ASP A 90 16.83 -0.37 -5.05
N ALA A 91 15.57 -0.71 -5.21
CA ALA A 91 14.98 -1.96 -4.73
C ALA A 91 13.78 -2.34 -5.59
N ASP A 92 13.25 -3.53 -5.39
CA ASP A 92 11.97 -3.95 -5.98
C ASP A 92 10.86 -3.11 -5.34
N ARG A 93 10.18 -2.31 -6.14
CA ARG A 93 9.24 -1.28 -5.68
C ARG A 93 7.81 -1.77 -5.76
N ASN A 94 7.12 -1.73 -4.61
CA ASN A 94 5.76 -2.26 -4.49
C ASN A 94 4.87 -1.29 -3.72
N ILE A 95 3.68 -1.04 -4.26
CA ILE A 95 2.62 -0.30 -3.56
C ILE A 95 1.41 -1.23 -3.48
N VAL A 96 0.92 -1.46 -2.27
CA VAL A 96 -0.20 -2.38 -2.01
C VAL A 96 -1.40 -1.59 -1.53
N LEU A 97 -2.52 -1.74 -2.21
CA LEU A 97 -3.75 -1.00 -1.92
C LEU A 97 -4.84 -2.00 -1.54
N GLY A 98 -5.32 -1.91 -0.31
CA GLY A 98 -6.37 -2.78 0.20
C GLY A 98 -7.73 -2.09 0.13
N THR A 99 -8.73 -2.78 -0.40
CA THR A 99 -10.08 -2.25 -0.58
C THR A 99 -11.13 -3.26 -0.17
N SER A 100 -12.38 -2.79 -0.08
CA SER A 100 -13.53 -3.69 -0.03
C SER A 100 -13.70 -4.39 -1.39
N ILE A 101 -14.59 -5.39 -1.44
CA ILE A 101 -14.96 -6.04 -2.69
C ILE A 101 -15.49 -5.00 -3.68
N MET A 102 -16.35 -4.10 -3.23
CA MET A 102 -16.98 -3.08 -4.07
C MET A 102 -15.97 -2.06 -4.59
N GLY A 103 -14.94 -1.77 -3.80
CA GLY A 103 -13.92 -0.79 -4.18
C GLY A 103 -12.83 -1.33 -5.08
N PHE A 104 -12.73 -2.65 -5.23
CA PHE A 104 -11.62 -3.29 -5.95
C PHE A 104 -11.50 -2.80 -7.40
N SER A 105 -12.59 -2.85 -8.15
CA SER A 105 -12.59 -2.43 -9.56
C SER A 105 -12.29 -0.94 -9.72
N ARG A 106 -12.82 -0.11 -8.83
CA ARG A 106 -12.56 1.34 -8.85
C ARG A 106 -11.09 1.63 -8.60
N MET A 107 -10.49 1.01 -7.59
CA MET A 107 -9.08 1.18 -7.30
C MET A 107 -8.22 0.69 -8.46
N LYS A 108 -8.53 -0.46 -9.02
CA LYS A 108 -7.84 -1.00 -10.19
C LYS A 108 -7.86 0.01 -11.34
N ASN A 109 -9.03 0.59 -11.64
CA ASN A 109 -9.17 1.56 -12.73
C ASN A 109 -8.34 2.82 -12.49
N ILE A 110 -8.32 3.31 -11.24
CA ILE A 110 -7.50 4.47 -10.86
C ILE A 110 -6.01 4.18 -11.14
N ILE A 111 -5.53 3.01 -10.74
CA ILE A 111 -4.12 2.65 -10.92
C ILE A 111 -3.79 2.47 -12.40
N VAL A 112 -4.62 1.77 -13.16
CA VAL A 112 -4.39 1.57 -14.60
C VAL A 112 -4.33 2.91 -15.32
N THR A 113 -5.27 3.81 -15.03
CA THR A 113 -5.29 5.15 -15.63
C THR A 113 -4.03 5.94 -15.28
N LYS A 114 -3.63 5.88 -14.02
CA LYS A 114 -2.44 6.60 -13.54
C LYS A 114 -1.17 6.07 -14.21
N LYS A 115 -1.03 4.76 -14.33
CA LYS A 115 0.11 4.13 -15.00
C LYS A 115 0.21 4.54 -16.46
N MET A 116 -0.93 4.62 -17.14
CA MET A 116 -0.96 5.05 -18.54
C MET A 116 -0.52 6.50 -18.72
N LYS A 117 -0.87 7.37 -17.78
CA LYS A 117 -0.56 8.81 -17.85
C LYS A 117 0.86 9.13 -17.41
N GLU A 118 1.42 8.40 -16.46
CA GLU A 118 2.63 8.79 -15.75
C GLU A 118 3.81 7.82 -15.93
N GLN A 119 3.66 6.79 -16.75
CA GLN A 119 4.73 5.81 -17.02
C GLN A 119 5.33 5.24 -15.72
N LEU A 120 4.52 4.47 -14.99
CA LEU A 120 4.88 3.90 -13.68
C LEU A 120 5.32 2.44 -13.79
N ASP A 121 6.00 2.05 -14.87
CA ASP A 121 6.39 0.64 -15.08
C ASP A 121 7.47 0.15 -14.12
N ASP A 122 8.13 1.07 -13.44
CA ASP A 122 9.15 0.78 -12.42
C ASP A 122 8.57 0.40 -11.06
N ILE A 123 7.25 0.41 -10.91
CA ILE A 123 6.57 0.11 -9.65
C ILE A 123 5.50 -0.95 -9.88
N LYS A 124 5.46 -1.97 -9.03
CA LYS A 124 4.37 -2.95 -9.02
C LYS A 124 3.28 -2.46 -8.09
N PHE A 125 2.06 -2.38 -8.63
CA PHE A 125 0.88 -2.05 -7.83
C PHE A 125 0.10 -3.32 -7.59
N HIS A 126 -0.22 -3.59 -6.33
CA HIS A 126 -1.03 -4.73 -5.92
C HIS A 126 -2.34 -4.21 -5.37
N VAL A 127 -3.45 -4.65 -5.93
CA VAL A 127 -4.78 -4.35 -5.37
C VAL A 127 -5.32 -5.61 -4.75
N ILE A 128 -5.70 -5.53 -3.48
CA ILE A 128 -6.19 -6.67 -2.71
C ILE A 128 -7.52 -6.32 -2.04
N ASP A 129 -8.48 -7.24 -2.08
CA ASP A 129 -9.75 -7.08 -1.36
C ASP A 129 -9.76 -7.89 -0.06
N CYS A 130 -10.85 -7.78 0.71
CA CYS A 130 -10.98 -8.44 2.01
C CYS A 130 -11.13 -9.96 1.91
N TYR A 131 -11.31 -10.53 0.73
CA TYR A 131 -11.38 -11.97 0.48
C TYR A 131 -10.12 -12.49 -0.22
N ASN A 132 -9.03 -11.73 -0.13
CA ASN A 132 -7.72 -12.12 -0.68
C ASN A 132 -7.68 -12.21 -2.22
N LYS A 133 -8.63 -11.57 -2.92
CA LYS A 133 -8.49 -11.39 -4.35
C LYS A 133 -7.38 -10.39 -4.59
N VAL A 134 -6.39 -10.75 -5.39
CA VAL A 134 -5.21 -9.91 -5.66
C VAL A 134 -5.05 -9.75 -7.15
N GLN A 135 -4.72 -8.54 -7.57
CA GLN A 135 -4.29 -8.28 -8.93
C GLN A 135 -3.04 -7.39 -8.90
N ILE A 136 -2.00 -7.82 -9.61
CA ILE A 136 -0.77 -7.06 -9.75
C ILE A 136 -0.81 -6.34 -11.09
N LEU A 137 -0.57 -5.04 -11.05
CA LEU A 137 -0.69 -4.16 -12.21
C LEU A 137 0.63 -3.53 -12.59
#